data_ea45ebc60f4ee79b2437d5fc0954e603
#
_entry.id   ea45ebc60f4ee79b2437d5fc0954e603
#
_cell.length_a   1.000
_cell.length_b   1.000
_cell.length_c   1.000
_cell.angle_alpha   90.00
_cell.angle_beta   90.00
_cell.angle_gamma   90.00
#
_symmetry.space_group_name_H-M   'P 1'
#
loop_
_entity.id
_entity.type
_entity.pdbx_description
1 polymer ?
#
loop_
_entity_poly.entity_id
_entity_poly.type
_entity_poly.pdbx_seq_one_letter_code
_entity_poly.pdbx_strand_id
1 'polypeptide(L)'
;SPKRQELRSLKDINLRINDLPNIKRNKYSVVIDPGHGGSDSGAVGIDGLQETDVVLDVSKIVTKLLLEKGVSVKMTRDKEVEVDLSPRVALANKTNSDIFVSIHANASRGKKRYINGIETFYYSGWRGRLLAEKIQKEILKVSPGSPDRGVRRGRYFVIKRTNMPAVLAEIGFVTGRLDARRLEKKIHRRRVAFAIAKGILEYFKRVG
;
A
#
# COMPACT_ATOMS: atom_id res chain seq x y z
N SER A 1 -28.66 -0.16 -17.66
CA SER A 1 -27.70 0.48 -18.57
C SER A 1 -26.35 0.61 -17.86
N PRO A 2 -25.22 0.59 -18.58
CA PRO A 2 -23.88 0.71 -18.00
C PRO A 2 -23.72 1.91 -17.06
N LYS A 3 -24.32 3.04 -17.37
CA LYS A 3 -24.36 4.24 -16.51
C LYS A 3 -25.07 4.04 -15.17
N ARG A 4 -26.10 3.20 -15.10
CA ARG A 4 -26.81 2.89 -13.85
C ARG A 4 -26.00 1.96 -12.94
N GLN A 5 -25.24 1.06 -13.52
CA GLN A 5 -24.31 0.18 -12.80
C GLN A 5 -23.09 0.96 -12.27
N GLU A 6 -22.59 1.91 -13.08
CA GLU A 6 -21.51 2.82 -12.70
C GLU A 6 -21.94 3.80 -11.59
N LEU A 7 -23.17 4.33 -11.63
CA LEU A 7 -23.73 5.17 -10.57
C LEU A 7 -24.06 4.39 -9.28
N ARG A 8 -24.44 3.11 -9.37
CA ARG A 8 -24.56 2.24 -8.19
C ARG A 8 -23.19 1.96 -7.57
N SER A 9 -22.17 1.69 -8.39
CA SER A 9 -20.79 1.52 -7.91
C SER A 9 -20.25 2.78 -7.23
N LEU A 10 -20.67 3.97 -7.65
CA LEU A 10 -20.29 5.25 -7.03
C LEU A 10 -20.99 5.49 -5.69
N LYS A 11 -22.19 4.97 -5.47
CA LYS A 11 -22.90 5.04 -4.17
C LYS A 11 -22.34 4.06 -3.14
N ASP A 12 -21.80 2.92 -3.58
CA ASP A 12 -21.13 1.95 -2.69
C ASP A 12 -19.74 2.39 -2.24
N ILE A 13 -19.26 3.58 -2.69
CA ILE A 13 -17.93 4.11 -2.40
C ILE A 13 -18.00 5.32 -1.46
N ASN A 14 -18.96 5.39 -0.59
CA ASN A 14 -18.87 6.24 0.60
C ASN A 14 -17.88 5.61 1.62
N LEU A 15 -16.62 5.41 1.21
CA LEU A 15 -15.53 5.15 2.14
C LEU A 15 -15.34 6.44 2.96
N ARG A 16 -16.10 6.53 4.04
CA ARG A 16 -16.05 7.70 4.91
C ARG A 16 -14.86 7.58 5.83
N ILE A 17 -14.17 8.67 6.04
CA ILE A 17 -13.11 8.75 7.05
C ILE A 17 -13.58 8.23 8.42
N ASN A 18 -14.87 8.38 8.73
CA ASN A 18 -15.49 7.89 9.96
C ASN A 18 -15.57 6.36 10.05
N ASP A 19 -15.48 5.64 8.92
CA ASP A 19 -15.45 4.17 8.89
C ASP A 19 -14.05 3.61 9.21
N LEU A 20 -13.04 4.49 9.28
CA LEU A 20 -11.70 4.13 9.72
C LEU A 20 -11.64 4.07 11.26
N PRO A 21 -10.88 3.12 11.82
CA PRO A 21 -10.68 3.01 13.26
C PRO A 21 -10.23 4.31 13.90
N ASN A 22 -10.79 4.63 15.05
CA ASN A 22 -10.28 5.72 15.90
C ASN A 22 -9.11 5.24 16.72
N ILE A 23 -8.08 6.06 16.79
CA ILE A 23 -6.89 5.88 17.63
C ILE A 23 -6.61 7.15 18.43
N LYS A 24 -5.72 7.08 19.39
CA LYS A 24 -5.25 8.28 20.10
C LYS A 24 -4.50 9.18 19.12
N ARG A 25 -5.05 10.39 18.90
CA ARG A 25 -4.46 11.38 17.98
C ARG A 25 -3.06 11.78 18.44
N ASN A 26 -2.20 12.06 17.48
CA ASN A 26 -0.82 12.53 17.69
C ASN A 26 0.06 11.59 18.56
N LYS A 27 -0.34 10.31 18.67
CA LYS A 27 0.44 9.29 19.39
C LYS A 27 1.39 8.54 18.48
N TYR A 28 1.02 8.34 17.21
CA TYR A 28 1.72 7.44 16.29
C TYR A 28 2.27 8.15 15.07
N SER A 29 3.34 7.59 14.53
CA SER A 29 4.04 8.07 13.34
C SER A 29 4.32 6.94 12.35
N VAL A 30 4.24 7.26 11.07
CA VAL A 30 4.42 6.32 9.95
C VAL A 30 5.30 6.94 8.88
N VAL A 31 6.20 6.14 8.31
CA VAL A 31 6.80 6.47 7.00
C VAL A 31 6.08 5.66 5.93
N ILE A 32 5.51 6.34 4.96
CA ILE A 32 4.94 5.77 3.74
C ILE A 32 5.97 5.88 2.62
N ASP A 33 6.28 4.74 2.01
CA ASP A 33 7.32 4.61 1.00
C ASP A 33 6.71 4.15 -0.34
N PRO A 34 6.35 5.08 -1.24
CA PRO A 34 5.99 4.72 -2.60
C PRO A 34 7.21 4.14 -3.33
N GLY A 35 7.15 2.89 -3.78
CA GLY A 35 8.24 2.26 -4.52
C GLY A 35 8.59 3.02 -5.80
N HIS A 36 9.83 2.84 -6.31
CA HIS A 36 10.30 3.42 -7.57
C HIS A 36 10.25 4.95 -7.61
N GLY A 37 10.15 5.55 -8.79
CA GLY A 37 9.97 6.99 -9.00
C GLY A 37 10.99 7.60 -9.94
N GLY A 38 10.62 8.69 -10.62
CA GLY A 38 11.49 9.39 -11.57
C GLY A 38 11.85 8.53 -12.77
N SER A 39 13.12 8.28 -12.99
CA SER A 39 13.60 7.44 -14.09
C SER A 39 13.31 5.94 -13.89
N ASP A 40 13.06 5.49 -12.67
CA ASP A 40 12.63 4.13 -12.34
C ASP A 40 11.11 4.02 -12.36
N SER A 41 10.57 3.58 -13.48
CA SER A 41 9.12 3.35 -13.65
C SER A 41 8.59 2.17 -12.81
N GLY A 42 9.47 1.35 -12.21
CA GLY A 42 9.10 0.05 -11.70
C GLY A 42 8.63 -0.87 -12.83
N ALA A 43 7.76 -1.80 -12.51
CA ALA A 43 7.17 -2.67 -13.51
C ALA A 43 6.24 -1.90 -14.46
N VAL A 44 6.34 -2.23 -15.76
CA VAL A 44 5.40 -1.78 -16.78
C VAL A 44 4.49 -2.94 -17.15
N GLY A 45 3.23 -2.79 -16.81
CA GLY A 45 2.20 -3.81 -16.94
C GLY A 45 1.44 -3.77 -18.26
N ILE A 46 0.20 -4.25 -18.19
CA ILE A 46 -0.74 -4.29 -19.31
C ILE A 46 -1.09 -2.84 -19.71
N ASP A 47 -1.16 -2.60 -21.01
CA ASP A 47 -1.52 -1.30 -21.61
C ASP A 47 -0.67 -0.12 -21.13
N GLY A 48 0.58 -0.40 -20.73
CA GLY A 48 1.54 0.61 -20.29
C GLY A 48 1.35 1.09 -18.84
N LEU A 49 0.53 0.39 -18.04
CA LEU A 49 0.32 0.73 -16.63
C LEU A 49 1.66 0.68 -15.88
N GLN A 50 2.13 1.81 -15.39
CA GLN A 50 3.39 1.91 -14.65
C GLN A 50 3.16 1.71 -13.15
N GLU A 51 3.99 0.90 -12.53
CA GLU A 51 3.96 0.69 -11.08
C GLU A 51 4.11 2.00 -10.32
N THR A 52 5.07 2.83 -10.70
CA THR A 52 5.38 4.10 -10.03
C THR A 52 4.17 5.03 -9.91
N ASP A 53 3.34 5.12 -10.96
CA ASP A 53 2.12 5.95 -10.96
C ASP A 53 1.06 5.41 -10.00
N VAL A 54 0.88 4.09 -10.02
CA VAL A 54 -0.11 3.42 -9.16
C VAL A 54 0.24 3.61 -7.70
N VAL A 55 1.49 3.32 -7.33
CA VAL A 55 1.92 3.34 -5.93
C VAL A 55 2.02 4.75 -5.36
N LEU A 56 2.37 5.75 -6.18
CA LEU A 56 2.38 7.14 -5.74
C LEU A 56 0.96 7.65 -5.46
N ASP A 57 0.01 7.36 -6.35
CA ASP A 57 -1.39 7.75 -6.17
C ASP A 57 -1.99 7.12 -4.90
N VAL A 58 -1.82 5.81 -4.73
CA VAL A 58 -2.26 5.08 -3.53
C VAL A 58 -1.62 5.66 -2.26
N SER A 59 -0.30 5.88 -2.27
CA SER A 59 0.45 6.37 -1.11
C SER A 59 0.02 7.77 -0.67
N LYS A 60 -0.26 8.67 -1.61
CA LYS A 60 -0.79 10.01 -1.31
C LYS A 60 -2.15 9.94 -0.61
N ILE A 61 -3.02 9.05 -1.07
CA ILE A 61 -4.34 8.88 -0.45
C ILE A 61 -4.21 8.26 0.95
N VAL A 62 -3.36 7.24 1.13
CA VAL A 62 -3.05 6.66 2.45
C VAL A 62 -2.58 7.74 3.41
N THR A 63 -1.62 8.54 2.97
CA THR A 63 -1.05 9.66 3.76
C THR A 63 -2.14 10.62 4.21
N LYS A 64 -2.99 11.08 3.29
CA LYS A 64 -4.10 11.98 3.61
C LYS A 64 -5.04 11.37 4.67
N LEU A 65 -5.46 10.12 4.48
CA LEU A 65 -6.37 9.43 5.41
C LEU A 65 -5.75 9.29 6.82
N LEU A 66 -4.49 8.95 6.90
CA LEU A 66 -3.79 8.80 8.18
C LEU A 66 -3.60 10.15 8.90
N LEU A 67 -3.25 11.22 8.18
CA LEU A 67 -3.16 12.57 8.73
C LEU A 67 -4.51 13.04 9.30
N GLU A 68 -5.61 12.81 8.59
CA GLU A 68 -6.96 13.14 9.06
C GLU A 68 -7.33 12.37 10.35
N LYS A 69 -6.80 11.15 10.53
CA LYS A 69 -6.96 10.36 11.76
C LYS A 69 -5.97 10.74 12.87
N GLY A 70 -5.11 11.74 12.64
CA GLY A 70 -4.16 12.25 13.63
C GLY A 70 -2.90 11.40 13.78
N VAL A 71 -2.51 10.67 12.73
CA VAL A 71 -1.20 10.01 12.63
C VAL A 71 -0.22 10.97 11.99
N SER A 72 0.99 11.09 12.53
CA SER A 72 2.09 11.80 11.86
C SER A 72 2.60 10.96 10.69
N VAL A 73 2.64 11.52 9.49
CA VAL A 73 3.10 10.81 8.30
C VAL A 73 4.22 11.54 7.59
N LYS A 74 5.25 10.81 7.21
CA LYS A 74 6.27 11.25 6.26
C LYS A 74 6.27 10.33 5.06
N MET A 75 6.46 10.89 3.88
CA MET A 75 6.63 10.12 2.65
C MET A 75 8.09 10.15 2.22
N THR A 76 8.60 9.05 1.68
CA THR A 76 9.96 9.00 1.09
C THR A 76 10.03 9.81 -0.20
N ARG A 77 8.94 9.85 -0.95
CA ARG A 77 8.69 10.77 -2.06
C ARG A 77 7.20 11.11 -2.14
N ASP A 78 6.86 12.30 -2.57
CA ASP A 78 5.49 12.78 -2.77
C ASP A 78 5.19 13.23 -4.21
N LYS A 79 6.16 13.03 -5.09
CA LYS A 79 6.09 13.34 -6.53
C LYS A 79 6.92 12.35 -7.34
N GLU A 80 6.88 12.47 -8.67
CA GLU A 80 7.69 11.66 -9.57
C GLU A 80 9.15 12.11 -9.52
N VAL A 81 9.87 11.61 -8.53
CA VAL A 81 11.31 11.76 -8.37
C VAL A 81 11.92 10.43 -8.00
N GLU A 82 13.13 10.21 -8.47
CA GLU A 82 13.92 9.05 -8.08
C GLU A 82 14.45 9.22 -6.66
N VAL A 83 14.31 8.17 -5.87
CA VAL A 83 14.86 8.09 -4.51
C VAL A 83 15.46 6.71 -4.32
N ASP A 84 16.76 6.66 -4.10
CA ASP A 84 17.48 5.42 -3.83
C ASP A 84 16.99 4.71 -2.56
N LEU A 85 17.32 3.42 -2.44
CA LEU A 85 16.88 2.61 -1.31
C LEU A 85 17.44 3.09 0.04
N SER A 86 18.71 3.54 0.06
CA SER A 86 19.35 4.00 1.31
C SER A 86 18.74 5.27 1.89
N PRO A 87 18.42 6.33 1.12
CA PRO A 87 17.67 7.49 1.61
C PRO A 87 16.30 7.15 2.18
N ARG A 88 15.57 6.18 1.61
CA ARG A 88 14.27 5.72 2.15
C ARG A 88 14.41 5.18 3.56
N VAL A 89 15.39 4.31 3.77
CA VAL A 89 15.73 3.74 5.08
C VAL A 89 16.22 4.82 6.04
N ALA A 90 17.10 5.71 5.57
CA ALA A 90 17.65 6.78 6.38
C ALA A 90 16.55 7.73 6.91
N LEU A 91 15.58 8.08 6.07
CA LEU A 91 14.43 8.89 6.50
C LEU A 91 13.66 8.21 7.64
N ALA A 92 13.32 6.93 7.47
CA ALA A 92 12.58 6.17 8.47
C ALA A 92 13.34 6.09 9.80
N ASN A 93 14.62 5.72 9.76
CA ASN A 93 15.44 5.56 10.95
C ASN A 93 15.72 6.91 11.65
N LYS A 94 15.99 7.98 10.88
CA LYS A 94 16.21 9.33 11.42
C LYS A 94 14.96 9.90 12.10
N THR A 95 13.79 9.62 11.58
CA THR A 95 12.52 10.12 12.15
C THR A 95 12.03 9.28 13.31
N ASN A 96 12.65 8.14 13.56
CA ASN A 96 12.28 7.21 14.62
C ASN A 96 10.77 6.89 14.61
N SER A 97 10.23 6.68 13.41
CA SER A 97 8.81 6.41 13.20
C SER A 97 8.40 5.06 13.79
N ASP A 98 7.14 4.94 14.21
CA ASP A 98 6.63 3.71 14.84
C ASP A 98 6.54 2.54 13.86
N ILE A 99 6.25 2.81 12.59
CA ILE A 99 6.20 1.83 11.51
C ILE A 99 6.67 2.39 10.17
N PHE A 100 7.06 1.48 9.28
CA PHE A 100 7.41 1.76 7.88
C PHE A 100 6.55 0.90 6.95
N VAL A 101 5.92 1.53 5.96
CA VAL A 101 5.07 0.85 4.98
C VAL A 101 5.50 1.22 3.57
N SER A 102 6.14 0.29 2.88
CA SER A 102 6.47 0.39 1.46
C SER A 102 5.32 -0.16 0.61
N ILE A 103 4.95 0.55 -0.44
CA ILE A 103 3.82 0.21 -1.32
C ILE A 103 4.36 -0.03 -2.72
N HIS A 104 4.07 -1.21 -3.26
CA HIS A 104 4.48 -1.72 -4.55
C HIS A 104 3.32 -2.35 -5.33
N ALA A 105 3.49 -2.53 -6.62
CA ALA A 105 2.59 -3.29 -7.47
C ALA A 105 3.38 -4.30 -8.30
N ASN A 106 3.13 -5.56 -8.07
CA ASN A 106 3.91 -6.69 -8.51
C ASN A 106 3.88 -6.91 -10.04
N ALA A 107 4.85 -7.65 -10.53
CA ALA A 107 4.88 -8.11 -11.91
C ALA A 107 5.36 -9.55 -12.00
N SER A 108 4.77 -10.31 -12.92
CA SER A 108 5.23 -11.66 -13.23
C SER A 108 6.34 -11.64 -14.27
N ARG A 109 7.33 -12.51 -14.11
CA ARG A 109 8.34 -12.75 -15.15
C ARG A 109 7.66 -13.20 -16.45
N GLY A 110 8.05 -12.59 -17.58
CA GLY A 110 7.45 -12.86 -18.88
C GLY A 110 6.01 -12.35 -19.04
N LYS A 111 5.60 -11.41 -18.21
CA LYS A 111 4.27 -10.75 -18.27
C LYS A 111 3.10 -11.74 -18.36
N LYS A 112 3.12 -12.78 -17.55
CA LYS A 112 2.08 -13.83 -17.51
C LYS A 112 0.77 -13.24 -16.99
N ARG A 113 -0.16 -12.96 -17.88
CA ARG A 113 -1.43 -12.26 -17.60
C ARG A 113 -2.38 -12.99 -16.64
N TYR A 114 -2.19 -14.28 -16.44
CA TYR A 114 -2.99 -15.09 -15.52
C TYR A 114 -2.50 -15.01 -14.06
N ILE A 115 -1.29 -14.47 -13.82
CA ILE A 115 -0.76 -14.31 -12.47
C ILE A 115 -1.29 -13.01 -11.88
N ASN A 116 -2.02 -13.14 -10.81
CA ASN A 116 -2.63 -12.07 -10.02
C ASN A 116 -2.43 -12.36 -8.54
N GLY A 117 -2.80 -11.42 -7.68
CA GLY A 117 -2.90 -11.64 -6.25
C GLY A 117 -2.26 -10.54 -5.41
N ILE A 118 -2.58 -10.60 -4.14
CA ILE A 118 -2.11 -9.69 -3.10
C ILE A 118 -1.16 -10.42 -2.19
N GLU A 119 -0.01 -9.83 -1.89
CA GLU A 119 0.93 -10.35 -0.90
C GLU A 119 1.58 -9.22 -0.11
N THR A 120 1.87 -9.46 1.16
CA THR A 120 2.53 -8.49 2.01
C THR A 120 3.73 -9.12 2.68
N PHE A 121 4.87 -8.46 2.54
CA PHE A 121 6.14 -8.94 3.09
C PHE A 121 6.48 -8.19 4.38
N TYR A 122 7.04 -8.92 5.34
CA TYR A 122 7.73 -8.40 6.51
C TYR A 122 9.13 -9.04 6.61
N TYR A 123 10.06 -8.39 7.31
CA TYR A 123 11.40 -8.98 7.48
C TYR A 123 11.49 -9.86 8.71
N SER A 124 11.13 -9.33 9.88
CA SER A 124 11.28 -10.04 11.16
C SER A 124 10.32 -9.52 12.23
N GLY A 125 10.22 -10.27 13.31
CA GLY A 125 9.47 -9.90 14.50
C GLY A 125 7.94 -10.05 14.36
N TRP A 126 7.29 -10.27 15.52
CA TRP A 126 5.83 -10.44 15.56
C TRP A 126 5.05 -9.17 15.19
N ARG A 127 5.62 -7.99 15.51
CA ARG A 127 4.99 -6.70 15.18
C ARG A 127 4.97 -6.44 13.67
N GLY A 128 6.08 -6.74 12.97
CA GLY A 128 6.12 -6.65 11.51
C GLY A 128 5.14 -7.61 10.86
N ARG A 129 5.07 -8.86 11.35
CA ARG A 129 4.08 -9.84 10.89
C ARG A 129 2.66 -9.39 11.13
N LEU A 130 2.33 -8.89 12.32
CA LEU A 130 1.00 -8.40 12.65
C LEU A 130 0.58 -7.22 11.74
N LEU A 131 1.49 -6.27 11.50
CA LEU A 131 1.24 -5.16 10.59
C LEU A 131 0.92 -5.67 9.18
N ALA A 132 1.72 -6.62 8.67
CA ALA A 132 1.49 -7.24 7.37
C ALA A 132 0.14 -7.96 7.30
N GLU A 133 -0.23 -8.72 8.34
CA GLU A 133 -1.52 -9.44 8.41
C GLU A 133 -2.71 -8.47 8.39
N LYS A 134 -2.61 -7.34 9.11
CA LYS A 134 -3.68 -6.33 9.12
C LYS A 134 -3.86 -5.68 7.74
N ILE A 135 -2.78 -5.29 7.09
CA ILE A 135 -2.80 -4.68 5.76
C ILE A 135 -3.29 -5.68 4.71
N GLN A 136 -2.73 -6.90 4.68
CA GLN A 136 -3.11 -7.96 3.75
C GLN A 136 -4.62 -8.24 3.81
N LYS A 137 -5.15 -8.44 5.01
CA LYS A 137 -6.56 -8.72 5.24
C LYS A 137 -7.47 -7.64 4.67
N GLU A 138 -7.14 -6.37 4.87
CA GLU A 138 -8.01 -5.27 4.43
C GLU A 138 -7.91 -5.06 2.91
N ILE A 139 -6.73 -5.21 2.28
CA ILE A 139 -6.59 -5.12 0.82
C ILE A 139 -7.40 -6.22 0.13
N LEU A 140 -7.37 -7.44 0.63
CA LEU A 140 -8.14 -8.56 0.07
C LEU A 140 -9.64 -8.30 0.04
N LYS A 141 -10.20 -7.66 1.06
CA LYS A 141 -11.63 -7.31 1.13
C LYS A 141 -12.07 -6.39 -0.01
N VAL A 142 -11.18 -5.52 -0.48
CA VAL A 142 -11.48 -4.57 -1.56
C VAL A 142 -11.02 -5.05 -2.93
N SER A 143 -10.40 -6.23 -2.99
CA SER A 143 -9.86 -6.85 -4.20
C SER A 143 -10.50 -8.23 -4.47
N PRO A 144 -11.84 -8.33 -4.57
CA PRO A 144 -12.51 -9.62 -4.70
C PRO A 144 -12.04 -10.38 -5.94
N GLY A 145 -11.73 -11.68 -5.77
CA GLY A 145 -11.22 -12.54 -6.83
C GLY A 145 -9.71 -12.42 -7.10
N SER A 146 -9.01 -11.43 -6.54
CA SER A 146 -7.54 -11.48 -6.50
C SER A 146 -7.10 -12.57 -5.52
N PRO A 147 -6.22 -13.50 -5.93
CA PRO A 147 -5.72 -14.52 -5.04
C PRO A 147 -5.03 -13.96 -3.80
N ASP A 148 -5.31 -14.55 -2.64
CA ASP A 148 -4.52 -14.32 -1.43
C ASP A 148 -3.18 -15.07 -1.55
N ARG A 149 -2.10 -14.34 -1.78
CA ARG A 149 -0.74 -14.91 -1.84
C ARG A 149 -0.08 -14.94 -0.47
N GLY A 150 -0.75 -14.39 0.53
CA GLY A 150 -0.40 -14.49 1.94
C GLY A 150 0.58 -13.42 2.43
N VAL A 151 0.81 -13.50 3.75
CA VAL A 151 1.84 -12.75 4.44
C VAL A 151 3.12 -13.57 4.46
N ARG A 152 4.23 -12.98 4.04
CA ARG A 152 5.50 -13.71 3.79
C ARG A 152 6.70 -12.98 4.39
N ARG A 153 7.71 -13.74 4.77
CA ARG A 153 9.02 -13.15 5.08
C ARG A 153 9.74 -12.78 3.77
N GLY A 154 10.26 -11.55 3.72
CA GLY A 154 11.04 -11.05 2.58
C GLY A 154 12.32 -10.37 3.03
N ARG A 155 13.35 -10.41 2.20
CA ARG A 155 14.66 -9.78 2.47
C ARG A 155 14.85 -8.49 1.66
N TYR A 156 13.74 -7.78 1.36
CA TYR A 156 13.83 -6.50 0.66
C TYR A 156 14.62 -5.49 1.49
N PHE A 157 15.47 -4.72 0.84
CA PHE A 157 16.39 -3.81 1.48
C PHE A 157 15.69 -2.86 2.46
N VAL A 158 14.61 -2.22 2.02
CA VAL A 158 13.90 -1.20 2.80
C VAL A 158 13.26 -1.74 4.08
N ILE A 159 12.73 -2.97 4.06
CA ILE A 159 12.15 -3.58 5.27
C ILE A 159 13.15 -4.31 6.15
N LYS A 160 14.32 -4.64 5.58
CA LYS A 160 15.41 -5.30 6.33
C LYS A 160 16.26 -4.30 7.11
N ARG A 161 16.43 -3.08 6.60
CA ARG A 161 17.36 -2.07 7.13
C ARG A 161 16.70 -1.00 7.99
N THR A 162 15.37 -0.93 8.02
CA THR A 162 14.63 -0.07 8.94
C THR A 162 14.58 -0.66 10.34
N ASN A 163 14.62 0.21 11.36
CA ASN A 163 14.74 -0.19 12.78
C ASN A 163 13.39 -0.42 13.47
N MET A 164 12.28 -0.16 12.79
CA MET A 164 10.92 -0.32 13.29
C MET A 164 10.21 -1.48 12.58
N PRO A 165 9.03 -1.91 13.06
CA PRO A 165 8.17 -2.82 12.30
C PRO A 165 7.93 -2.29 10.89
N ALA A 166 8.29 -3.07 9.88
CA ALA A 166 8.31 -2.66 8.49
C ALA A 166 7.67 -3.72 7.59
N VAL A 167 6.92 -3.26 6.61
CA VAL A 167 6.26 -4.10 5.61
C VAL A 167 6.42 -3.55 4.20
N LEU A 168 6.33 -4.44 3.22
CA LEU A 168 6.22 -4.12 1.80
C LEU A 168 4.95 -4.80 1.27
N ALA A 169 3.98 -3.98 0.87
CA ALA A 169 2.70 -4.45 0.37
C ALA A 169 2.70 -4.45 -1.16
N GLU A 170 2.50 -5.62 -1.76
CA GLU A 170 2.24 -5.81 -3.18
C GLU A 170 0.73 -5.79 -3.41
N ILE A 171 0.21 -4.68 -3.90
CA ILE A 171 -1.23 -4.39 -3.95
C ILE A 171 -1.95 -4.99 -5.16
N GLY A 172 -1.27 -5.83 -5.92
CA GLY A 172 -1.73 -6.52 -7.13
C GLY A 172 -0.67 -6.54 -8.20
N PHE A 173 -0.90 -7.32 -9.26
CA PHE A 173 0.03 -7.45 -10.38
C PHE A 173 -0.33 -6.50 -11.52
N VAL A 174 0.55 -5.54 -11.87
CA VAL A 174 0.35 -4.68 -13.06
C VAL A 174 0.39 -5.48 -14.37
N THR A 175 0.96 -6.68 -14.34
CA THR A 175 0.97 -7.63 -15.46
C THR A 175 -0.19 -8.62 -15.45
N GLY A 176 -0.94 -8.72 -14.35
CA GLY A 176 -2.07 -9.63 -14.19
C GLY A 176 -3.36 -9.03 -14.74
N ARG A 177 -4.09 -9.76 -15.58
CA ARG A 177 -5.29 -9.25 -16.26
C ARG A 177 -6.34 -8.70 -15.29
N LEU A 178 -6.57 -9.38 -14.17
CA LEU A 178 -7.55 -8.98 -13.17
C LEU A 178 -7.08 -7.76 -12.39
N ASP A 179 -5.86 -7.81 -11.85
CA ASP A 179 -5.33 -6.77 -10.98
C ASP A 179 -5.03 -5.49 -11.76
N ALA A 180 -4.39 -5.59 -12.96
CA ALA A 180 -4.09 -4.43 -13.80
C ALA A 180 -5.36 -3.64 -14.15
N ARG A 181 -6.44 -4.30 -14.58
CA ARG A 181 -7.74 -3.66 -14.89
C ARG A 181 -8.33 -2.90 -13.70
N ARG A 182 -8.03 -3.32 -12.48
CA ARG A 182 -8.46 -2.64 -11.26
C ARG A 182 -7.52 -1.49 -10.91
N LEU A 183 -6.21 -1.74 -10.91
CA LEU A 183 -5.19 -0.76 -10.57
C LEU A 183 -5.17 0.44 -11.53
N GLU A 184 -5.61 0.26 -12.78
CA GLU A 184 -5.85 1.33 -13.74
C GLU A 184 -6.95 2.31 -13.26
N LYS A 185 -7.94 1.81 -12.51
CA LYS A 185 -9.09 2.61 -12.07
C LYS A 185 -8.78 3.38 -10.78
N LYS A 186 -8.87 4.70 -10.83
CA LYS A 186 -8.70 5.58 -9.66
C LYS A 186 -9.56 5.16 -8.47
N ILE A 187 -10.78 4.67 -8.75
CA ILE A 187 -11.69 4.21 -7.71
C ILE A 187 -11.15 3.01 -6.94
N HIS A 188 -10.52 2.05 -7.63
CA HIS A 188 -9.91 0.90 -6.97
C HIS A 188 -8.67 1.32 -6.17
N ARG A 189 -7.84 2.22 -6.69
CA ARG A 189 -6.70 2.78 -5.96
C ARG A 189 -7.14 3.45 -4.65
N ARG A 190 -8.26 4.19 -4.65
CA ARG A 190 -8.85 4.76 -3.43
C ARG A 190 -9.30 3.68 -2.44
N ARG A 191 -9.93 2.60 -2.91
CA ARG A 191 -10.32 1.46 -2.06
C ARG A 191 -9.11 0.79 -1.42
N VAL A 192 -8.06 0.54 -2.21
CA VAL A 192 -6.80 -0.04 -1.72
C VAL A 192 -6.13 0.89 -0.71
N ALA A 193 -6.07 2.19 -0.99
CA ALA A 193 -5.52 3.16 -0.05
C ALA A 193 -6.28 3.20 1.28
N PHE A 194 -7.62 3.17 1.21
CA PHE A 194 -8.47 3.09 2.41
C PHE A 194 -8.21 1.80 3.19
N ALA A 195 -8.07 0.67 2.51
CA ALA A 195 -7.77 -0.62 3.11
C ALA A 195 -6.39 -0.62 3.81
N ILE A 196 -5.37 -0.05 3.18
CA ILE A 196 -4.03 0.09 3.80
C ILE A 196 -4.12 0.97 5.04
N ALA A 197 -4.75 2.15 4.95
CA ALA A 197 -4.92 3.04 6.10
C ALA A 197 -5.66 2.34 7.24
N LYS A 198 -6.73 1.59 6.92
CA LYS A 198 -7.48 0.80 7.91
C LYS A 198 -6.61 -0.26 8.56
N GLY A 199 -5.83 -1.02 7.79
CA GLY A 199 -4.91 -2.02 8.32
C GLY A 199 -3.88 -1.43 9.27
N ILE A 200 -3.31 -0.27 8.94
CA ILE A 200 -2.37 0.48 9.81
C ILE A 200 -3.06 0.90 11.11
N LEU A 201 -4.26 1.48 11.05
CA LEU A 201 -4.99 1.92 12.24
C LEU A 201 -5.43 0.74 13.13
N GLU A 202 -5.84 -0.39 12.53
CA GLU A 202 -6.13 -1.63 13.27
C GLU A 202 -4.88 -2.20 13.97
N TYR A 203 -3.72 -2.08 13.33
CA TYR A 203 -2.46 -2.43 13.96
C TYR A 203 -2.19 -1.54 15.18
N PHE A 204 -2.30 -0.22 15.06
CA PHE A 204 -2.08 0.70 16.18
C PHE A 204 -3.06 0.47 17.34
N LYS A 205 -4.32 0.17 17.06
CA LYS A 205 -5.27 -0.23 18.11
C LYS A 205 -4.84 -1.48 18.87
N ARG A 206 -4.15 -2.40 18.22
CA ARG A 206 -3.76 -3.67 18.82
C ARG A 206 -2.50 -3.58 19.67
N VAL A 207 -1.57 -2.70 19.31
CA VAL A 207 -0.26 -2.59 19.99
C VAL A 207 -0.15 -1.44 20.98
N GLY A 208 -1.10 -0.54 21.00
CA GLY A 208 -1.13 0.66 21.84
C GLY A 208 -2.25 0.73 22.81
#